data_7936d50eee422b298c0550782d06189b
#
_entry.id   7936d50eee422b298c0550782d06189b
#
_cell.length_a   1.000
_cell.length_b   1.000
_cell.length_c   1.000
_cell.angle_alpha   90.00
_cell.angle_beta   90.00
_cell.angle_gamma   90.00
#
_symmetry.space_group_name_H-M   'P 1'
#
loop_
_entity.id
_entity.type
_entity.pdbx_description
1 polymer ?
#
loop_
_entity_poly.entity_id
_entity_poly.type
_entity_poly.pdbx_seq_one_letter_code
_entity_poly.pdbx_strand_id
1 'polypeptide(L)'
;QPFLEAIRQFQHEVGHENAILIHVTLIPYLKASGEMKTKPTQASVKELQGMGIQPDILVCRTEHPLEPGIKDKIALFCNVPKTHVLQNLDVEILYDAPLAMEEEHLAQVACECLHLDCPEPDLDEWRAMCKAWKNPTKKVTVALVGKYIQLHDAYISVVEALKHGGVYNSCDVTIKWIDSETVTPETADELLSDVSGILVPGGF
;
A
#
# COMPACT_ATOMS: atom_id res chain seq x y z
N GLN A 1 18.79 -9.80 -7.46
CA GLN A 1 19.23 -9.75 -8.87
C GLN A 1 18.49 -10.75 -9.79
N PRO A 2 18.30 -12.05 -9.46
CA PRO A 2 17.66 -13.00 -10.40
C PRO A 2 16.23 -12.60 -10.81
N PHE A 3 15.44 -12.04 -9.91
CA PHE A 3 14.08 -11.57 -10.23
C PHE A 3 14.08 -10.38 -11.20
N LEU A 4 14.98 -9.43 -11.04
CA LEU A 4 15.10 -8.27 -11.92
C LEU A 4 15.58 -8.70 -13.31
N GLU A 5 16.51 -9.66 -13.36
CA GLU A 5 16.95 -10.24 -14.63
C GLU A 5 15.81 -10.97 -15.36
N ALA A 6 14.98 -11.72 -14.62
CA ALA A 6 13.80 -12.36 -15.19
C ALA A 6 12.78 -11.34 -15.72
N ILE A 7 12.54 -10.23 -15.00
CA ILE A 7 11.67 -9.14 -15.45
C ILE A 7 12.22 -8.52 -16.74
N ARG A 8 13.51 -8.23 -16.79
CA ARG A 8 14.17 -7.67 -17.99
C ARG A 8 14.01 -8.59 -19.21
N GLN A 9 14.28 -9.88 -19.03
CA GLN A 9 14.13 -10.87 -20.10
C GLN A 9 12.69 -11.01 -20.56
N PHE A 10 11.74 -11.07 -19.61
CA PHE A 10 10.32 -11.15 -19.90
C PHE A 10 9.84 -9.94 -20.70
N GLN A 11 10.19 -8.72 -20.29
CA GLN A 11 9.81 -7.50 -21.03
C GLN A 11 10.39 -7.51 -22.46
N HIS A 12 11.63 -8.02 -22.62
CA HIS A 12 12.23 -8.16 -23.94
C HIS A 12 11.51 -9.20 -24.83
N GLU A 13 11.04 -10.30 -24.21
CA GLU A 13 10.33 -11.37 -24.91
C GLU A 13 8.94 -10.95 -25.39
N VAL A 14 8.18 -10.22 -24.53
CA VAL A 14 6.79 -9.84 -24.83
C VAL A 14 6.68 -8.51 -25.59
N GLY A 15 7.73 -7.67 -25.57
CA GLY A 15 7.76 -6.34 -26.15
C GLY A 15 7.32 -5.25 -25.16
N HIS A 16 7.87 -4.04 -25.29
CA HIS A 16 7.59 -2.90 -24.42
C HIS A 16 6.12 -2.46 -24.46
N GLU A 17 5.46 -2.67 -25.59
CA GLU A 17 4.05 -2.35 -25.78
C GLU A 17 3.09 -3.26 -25.00
N ASN A 18 3.60 -4.41 -24.52
CA ASN A 18 2.82 -5.40 -23.78
C ASN A 18 3.20 -5.50 -22.29
N ALA A 19 4.25 -4.79 -21.85
CA ALA A 19 4.72 -4.83 -20.47
C ALA A 19 5.39 -3.51 -20.08
N ILE A 20 4.79 -2.78 -19.17
CA ILE A 20 5.34 -1.54 -18.58
C ILE A 20 5.97 -1.81 -17.23
N LEU A 21 6.91 -0.96 -16.83
CA LEU A 21 7.61 -1.03 -15.56
C LEU A 21 7.27 0.18 -14.70
N ILE A 22 6.52 -0.07 -13.62
CA ILE A 22 6.20 0.94 -12.60
C ILE A 22 7.18 0.76 -11.44
N HIS A 23 8.03 1.76 -11.22
CA HIS A 23 9.02 1.72 -10.16
C HIS A 23 8.59 2.57 -8.97
N VAL A 24 8.38 1.94 -7.82
CA VAL A 24 8.04 2.61 -6.57
C VAL A 24 9.33 3.02 -5.86
N THR A 25 9.46 4.31 -5.56
CA THR A 25 10.64 4.89 -4.91
C THR A 25 10.27 5.66 -3.65
N LEU A 26 11.26 6.08 -2.88
CA LEU A 26 11.08 6.90 -1.70
C LEU A 26 11.74 8.27 -1.89
N ILE A 27 11.00 9.34 -1.58
CA ILE A 27 11.51 10.69 -1.44
C ILE A 27 11.47 11.07 0.03
N PRO A 28 12.57 10.89 0.77
CA PRO A 28 12.60 11.21 2.18
C PRO A 28 12.56 12.72 2.41
N TYR A 29 11.84 13.11 3.46
CA TYR A 29 11.84 14.45 4.00
C TYR A 29 12.77 14.52 5.20
N LEU A 30 13.77 15.41 5.15
CA LEU A 30 14.72 15.63 6.23
C LEU A 30 14.19 16.71 7.16
N LYS A 31 13.58 16.32 8.28
CA LYS A 31 12.99 17.25 9.27
C LYS A 31 13.99 18.32 9.75
N ALA A 32 15.28 17.94 9.89
CA ALA A 32 16.31 18.87 10.37
C ALA A 32 16.63 20.02 9.40
N SER A 33 16.53 19.80 8.08
CA SER A 33 16.80 20.81 7.05
C SER A 33 15.55 21.33 6.37
N GLY A 34 14.38 20.74 6.62
CA GLY A 34 13.14 21.10 5.95
C GLY A 34 13.12 20.80 4.46
N GLU A 35 13.86 19.78 4.01
CA GLU A 35 14.06 19.53 2.58
C GLU A 35 13.71 18.11 2.16
N MET A 36 13.13 17.97 0.97
CA MET A 36 12.98 16.68 0.27
C MET A 36 14.27 16.30 -0.46
N LYS A 37 14.63 15.02 -0.42
CA LYS A 37 15.81 14.50 -1.09
C LYS A 37 15.46 13.58 -2.26
N THR A 38 15.74 14.02 -3.47
CA THR A 38 15.49 13.25 -4.72
C THR A 38 16.61 12.27 -5.06
N LYS A 39 17.78 12.40 -4.44
CA LYS A 39 18.95 11.52 -4.73
C LYS A 39 18.67 10.02 -4.50
N PRO A 40 17.95 9.59 -3.45
CA PRO A 40 17.64 8.16 -3.29
C PRO A 40 16.84 7.59 -4.46
N THR A 41 15.82 8.31 -4.94
CA THR A 41 15.05 7.94 -6.13
C THR A 41 15.94 7.88 -7.38
N GLN A 42 16.76 8.89 -7.62
CA GLN A 42 17.70 8.92 -8.75
C GLN A 42 18.69 7.75 -8.70
N ALA A 43 19.22 7.42 -7.52
CA ALA A 43 20.15 6.30 -7.35
C ALA A 43 19.47 4.96 -7.63
N SER A 44 18.24 4.77 -7.10
CA SER A 44 17.45 3.55 -7.31
C SER A 44 17.14 3.32 -8.80
N VAL A 45 16.71 4.38 -9.52
CA VAL A 45 16.45 4.28 -10.97
C VAL A 45 17.73 4.02 -11.75
N LYS A 46 18.84 4.67 -11.39
CA LYS A 46 20.13 4.44 -12.03
C LYS A 46 20.64 3.02 -11.87
N GLU A 47 20.37 2.40 -10.73
CA GLU A 47 20.71 0.99 -10.50
C GLU A 47 19.90 0.06 -11.39
N LEU A 48 18.60 0.29 -11.57
CA LEU A 48 17.77 -0.44 -12.54
C LEU A 48 18.26 -0.26 -13.97
N GLN A 49 18.55 0.99 -14.36
CA GLN A 49 19.10 1.28 -15.70
C GLN A 49 20.44 0.55 -15.94
N GLY A 50 21.28 0.43 -14.90
CA GLY A 50 22.53 -0.35 -14.95
C GLY A 50 22.30 -1.85 -15.19
N MET A 51 21.12 -2.36 -14.91
CA MET A 51 20.70 -3.74 -15.21
C MET A 51 19.93 -3.86 -16.54
N GLY A 52 19.83 -2.78 -17.31
CA GLY A 52 19.10 -2.77 -18.58
C GLY A 52 17.58 -2.63 -18.44
N ILE A 53 17.11 -2.13 -17.30
CA ILE A 53 15.69 -1.89 -17.02
C ILE A 53 15.43 -0.38 -16.96
N GLN A 54 14.58 0.13 -17.87
CA GLN A 54 14.10 1.51 -17.84
C GLN A 54 12.66 1.51 -17.31
N PRO A 55 12.38 2.18 -16.19
CA PRO A 55 10.99 2.34 -15.74
C PRO A 55 10.22 3.30 -16.66
N ASP A 56 8.96 2.98 -16.89
CA ASP A 56 8.01 3.81 -17.66
C ASP A 56 7.33 4.82 -16.76
N ILE A 57 7.02 4.43 -15.52
CA ILE A 57 6.34 5.26 -14.52
C ILE A 57 7.11 5.19 -13.20
N LEU A 58 7.25 6.34 -12.54
CA LEU A 58 7.80 6.46 -11.20
C LEU A 58 6.69 6.83 -10.22
N VAL A 59 6.46 6.00 -9.21
CA VAL A 59 5.58 6.29 -8.08
C VAL A 59 6.45 6.67 -6.89
N CYS A 60 6.47 7.95 -6.57
CA CYS A 60 7.34 8.53 -5.56
C CYS A 60 6.62 8.60 -4.21
N ARG A 61 6.92 7.66 -3.30
CA ARG A 61 6.41 7.71 -1.94
C ARG A 61 7.01 8.85 -1.15
N THR A 62 6.19 9.60 -0.43
CA THR A 62 6.61 10.76 0.33
C THR A 62 5.61 11.09 1.45
N GLU A 63 6.12 11.63 2.57
CA GLU A 63 5.30 12.09 3.71
C GLU A 63 4.60 13.44 3.42
N HIS A 64 5.17 14.24 2.50
CA HIS A 64 4.68 15.59 2.18
C HIS A 64 4.47 15.75 0.68
N PRO A 65 3.56 16.64 0.24
CA PRO A 65 3.40 16.96 -1.18
C PRO A 65 4.72 17.37 -1.82
N LEU A 66 4.96 16.91 -3.05
CA LEU A 66 6.17 17.25 -3.78
C LEU A 66 6.21 18.76 -4.07
N GLU A 67 7.31 19.40 -3.66
CA GLU A 67 7.54 20.82 -3.94
C GLU A 67 7.63 21.10 -5.45
N PRO A 68 7.27 22.33 -5.89
CA PRO A 68 7.42 22.72 -7.28
C PRO A 68 8.83 22.44 -7.82
N GLY A 69 8.92 21.86 -9.01
CA GLY A 69 10.19 21.51 -9.67
C GLY A 69 10.80 20.16 -9.26
N ILE A 70 10.31 19.48 -8.20
CA ILE A 70 10.81 18.15 -7.84
C ILE A 70 10.44 17.12 -8.92
N LYS A 71 9.20 17.13 -9.42
CA LYS A 71 8.80 16.24 -10.54
C LYS A 71 9.64 16.48 -11.79
N ASP A 72 9.94 17.74 -12.14
CA ASP A 72 10.81 18.09 -13.28
C ASP A 72 12.24 17.55 -13.10
N LYS A 73 12.78 17.71 -11.89
CA LYS A 73 14.11 17.21 -11.56
C LYS A 73 14.18 15.69 -11.65
N ILE A 74 13.20 14.98 -11.09
CA ILE A 74 13.15 13.52 -11.16
C ILE A 74 13.01 13.06 -12.61
N ALA A 75 12.08 13.64 -13.37
CA ALA A 75 11.86 13.33 -14.78
C ALA A 75 13.16 13.44 -15.60
N LEU A 76 13.89 14.56 -15.42
CA LEU A 76 15.16 14.81 -16.08
C LEU A 76 16.23 13.77 -15.74
N PHE A 77 16.44 13.48 -14.43
CA PHE A 77 17.51 12.58 -13.98
C PHE A 77 17.20 11.09 -14.13
N CYS A 78 15.92 10.73 -14.19
CA CYS A 78 15.46 9.35 -14.33
C CYS A 78 15.04 8.97 -15.76
N ASN A 79 15.12 9.94 -16.70
CA ASN A 79 14.78 9.74 -18.12
C ASN A 79 13.35 9.21 -18.29
N VAL A 80 12.38 9.86 -17.64
CA VAL A 80 10.93 9.60 -17.79
C VAL A 80 10.20 10.90 -18.08
N PRO A 81 9.04 10.89 -18.76
CA PRO A 81 8.21 12.07 -18.91
C PRO A 81 7.79 12.63 -17.54
N LYS A 82 7.63 13.96 -17.43
CA LYS A 82 7.17 14.59 -16.18
C LYS A 82 5.79 14.06 -15.73
N THR A 83 4.91 13.80 -16.68
CA THR A 83 3.57 13.21 -16.43
C THR A 83 3.62 11.80 -15.89
N HIS A 84 4.74 11.10 -16.02
CA HIS A 84 4.96 9.76 -15.49
C HIS A 84 5.65 9.75 -14.11
N VAL A 85 5.89 10.92 -13.52
CA VAL A 85 6.37 11.06 -12.15
C VAL A 85 5.19 11.38 -11.24
N LEU A 86 4.70 10.37 -10.54
CA LEU A 86 3.51 10.43 -9.70
C LEU A 86 3.91 10.46 -8.23
N GLN A 87 3.25 11.28 -7.43
CA GLN A 87 3.46 11.24 -5.98
C GLN A 87 2.52 10.23 -5.33
N ASN A 88 2.98 9.58 -4.28
CA ASN A 88 2.16 8.76 -3.40
C ASN A 88 2.38 9.23 -1.97
N LEU A 89 1.45 10.04 -1.50
CA LEU A 89 1.44 10.54 -0.13
C LEU A 89 1.04 9.45 0.86
N ASP A 90 1.54 9.56 2.08
CA ASP A 90 1.03 8.75 3.17
C ASP A 90 -0.45 9.07 3.41
N VAL A 91 -1.24 8.03 3.61
CA VAL A 91 -2.70 8.12 3.74
C VAL A 91 -3.14 7.65 5.13
N GLU A 92 -4.31 8.11 5.58
CA GLU A 92 -4.86 7.78 6.88
C GLU A 92 -5.19 6.28 6.99
N ILE A 93 -5.79 5.73 5.95
CA ILE A 93 -6.07 4.30 5.82
C ILE A 93 -5.50 3.79 4.51
N LEU A 94 -5.01 2.54 4.50
CA LEU A 94 -4.40 1.95 3.30
C LEU A 94 -5.32 2.00 2.07
N TYR A 95 -6.61 1.90 2.28
CA TYR A 95 -7.64 1.90 1.23
C TYR A 95 -7.88 3.27 0.57
N ASP A 96 -7.31 4.37 1.10
CA ASP A 96 -7.27 5.66 0.41
C ASP A 96 -6.19 5.70 -0.69
N ALA A 97 -5.19 4.81 -0.64
CA ALA A 97 -4.09 4.84 -1.60
C ALA A 97 -4.55 4.70 -3.07
N PRO A 98 -5.50 3.82 -3.45
CA PRO A 98 -6.02 3.78 -4.81
C PRO A 98 -6.67 5.10 -5.24
N LEU A 99 -7.38 5.79 -4.34
CA LEU A 99 -7.99 7.09 -4.62
C LEU A 99 -6.92 8.16 -4.86
N ALA A 100 -5.89 8.19 -4.03
CA ALA A 100 -4.76 9.12 -4.20
C ALA A 100 -3.98 8.85 -5.49
N MET A 101 -3.84 7.57 -5.90
CA MET A 101 -3.20 7.23 -7.17
C MET A 101 -4.06 7.62 -8.37
N GLU A 102 -5.39 7.57 -8.26
CA GLU A 102 -6.27 8.05 -9.32
C GLU A 102 -6.21 9.58 -9.46
N GLU A 103 -6.10 10.32 -8.36
CA GLU A 103 -5.87 11.78 -8.39
C GLU A 103 -4.55 12.15 -9.09
N GLU A 104 -3.56 11.28 -9.05
CA GLU A 104 -2.29 11.40 -9.80
C GLU A 104 -2.37 10.78 -11.21
N HIS A 105 -3.55 10.32 -11.66
CA HIS A 105 -3.81 9.74 -12.99
C HIS A 105 -3.00 8.48 -13.30
N LEU A 106 -2.67 7.65 -12.29
CA LEU A 106 -1.88 6.43 -12.51
C LEU A 106 -2.53 5.49 -13.53
N ALA A 107 -3.86 5.27 -13.43
CA ALA A 107 -4.57 4.38 -14.34
C ALA A 107 -4.50 4.90 -15.79
N GLN A 108 -4.74 6.20 -16.00
CA GLN A 108 -4.66 6.82 -17.33
C GLN A 108 -3.25 6.69 -17.91
N VAL A 109 -2.19 7.06 -17.16
CA VAL A 109 -0.81 6.99 -17.62
C VAL A 109 -0.40 5.54 -17.95
N ALA A 110 -0.82 4.57 -17.13
CA ALA A 110 -0.54 3.16 -17.40
C ALA A 110 -1.25 2.66 -18.68
N CYS A 111 -2.51 3.02 -18.89
CA CYS A 111 -3.26 2.70 -20.10
C CYS A 111 -2.65 3.35 -21.35
N GLU A 112 -2.21 4.61 -21.26
CA GLU A 112 -1.52 5.31 -22.35
C GLU A 112 -0.21 4.57 -22.72
N CYS A 113 0.61 4.17 -21.73
CA CYS A 113 1.84 3.40 -21.97
C CYS A 113 1.58 2.03 -22.63
N LEU A 114 0.46 1.39 -22.30
CA LEU A 114 0.07 0.09 -22.85
C LEU A 114 -0.81 0.20 -24.11
N HIS A 115 -1.07 1.41 -24.61
CA HIS A 115 -1.97 1.67 -25.74
C HIS A 115 -3.36 1.08 -25.56
N LEU A 116 -3.87 1.08 -24.33
CA LEU A 116 -5.20 0.61 -23.98
C LEU A 116 -6.17 1.78 -23.97
N ASP A 117 -7.34 1.57 -24.57
CA ASP A 117 -8.48 2.49 -24.47
C ASP A 117 -9.34 2.07 -23.27
N CYS A 118 -9.20 2.78 -22.17
CA CYS A 118 -9.89 2.48 -20.92
C CYS A 118 -10.78 3.67 -20.52
N PRO A 119 -12.05 3.42 -20.13
CA PRO A 119 -12.88 4.47 -19.55
C PRO A 119 -12.34 4.93 -18.19
N GLU A 120 -12.75 6.11 -17.76
CA GLU A 120 -12.46 6.54 -16.39
C GLU A 120 -13.05 5.54 -15.37
N PRO A 121 -12.31 5.20 -14.32
CA PRO A 121 -12.74 4.24 -13.32
C PRO A 121 -13.91 4.80 -12.48
N ASP A 122 -14.95 4.00 -12.27
CA ASP A 122 -15.98 4.29 -11.28
C ASP A 122 -15.50 3.85 -9.90
N LEU A 123 -15.20 4.81 -9.02
CA LEU A 123 -14.71 4.58 -7.67
C LEU A 123 -15.71 4.98 -6.58
N ASP A 124 -16.98 5.17 -6.91
CA ASP A 124 -17.98 5.67 -5.95
C ASP A 124 -18.21 4.70 -4.79
N GLU A 125 -18.31 3.40 -5.05
CA GLU A 125 -18.40 2.39 -3.98
C GLU A 125 -17.15 2.33 -3.12
N TRP A 126 -15.96 2.48 -3.74
CA TRP A 126 -14.69 2.50 -3.02
C TRP A 126 -14.59 3.74 -2.11
N ARG A 127 -14.98 4.91 -2.59
CA ARG A 127 -15.05 6.15 -1.80
C ARG A 127 -16.02 6.01 -0.63
N ALA A 128 -17.19 5.40 -0.86
CA ALA A 128 -18.18 5.15 0.18
C ALA A 128 -17.62 4.21 1.27
N MET A 129 -16.91 3.15 0.90
CA MET A 129 -16.24 2.25 1.83
C MET A 129 -15.18 2.98 2.66
N CYS A 130 -14.29 3.76 2.03
CA CYS A 130 -13.27 4.54 2.74
C CYS A 130 -13.89 5.53 3.73
N LYS A 131 -14.99 6.19 3.32
CA LYS A 131 -15.73 7.10 4.20
C LYS A 131 -16.34 6.36 5.39
N ALA A 132 -16.94 5.19 5.18
CA ALA A 132 -17.49 4.37 6.26
C ALA A 132 -16.40 3.91 7.24
N TRP A 133 -15.22 3.54 6.73
CA TRP A 133 -14.07 3.14 7.54
C TRP A 133 -13.62 4.24 8.51
N LYS A 134 -13.56 5.48 8.04
CA LYS A 134 -13.12 6.63 8.84
C LYS A 134 -14.18 7.14 9.81
N ASN A 135 -15.45 6.74 9.63
CA ASN A 135 -16.57 7.24 10.43
C ASN A 135 -17.38 6.12 11.09
N PRO A 136 -16.76 5.24 11.89
CA PRO A 136 -17.49 4.22 12.61
C PRO A 136 -18.42 4.83 13.66
N THR A 137 -19.60 4.26 13.86
CA THR A 137 -20.58 4.72 14.86
C THR A 137 -20.56 3.89 16.14
N LYS A 138 -19.89 2.74 16.11
CA LYS A 138 -19.79 1.78 17.21
C LYS A 138 -18.34 1.34 17.37
N LYS A 139 -18.03 0.81 18.56
CA LYS A 139 -16.74 0.15 18.82
C LYS A 139 -16.99 -1.24 19.35
N VAL A 140 -16.21 -2.20 18.87
CA VAL A 140 -16.26 -3.58 19.35
C VAL A 140 -14.83 -4.09 19.55
N THR A 141 -14.63 -4.93 20.56
CA THR A 141 -13.37 -5.63 20.78
C THR A 141 -13.56 -7.09 20.44
N VAL A 142 -12.71 -7.62 19.58
CA VAL A 142 -12.69 -9.04 19.21
C VAL A 142 -11.40 -9.66 19.73
N ALA A 143 -11.49 -10.72 20.53
CA ALA A 143 -10.33 -11.51 20.91
C ALA A 143 -9.89 -12.37 19.71
N LEU A 144 -8.65 -12.23 19.29
CA LEU A 144 -7.97 -13.14 18.38
C LEU A 144 -7.09 -14.05 19.24
N VAL A 145 -7.52 -15.31 19.41
CA VAL A 145 -6.83 -16.31 20.22
C VAL A 145 -6.00 -17.16 19.30
N GLY A 146 -4.68 -16.97 19.31
CA GLY A 146 -3.79 -17.62 18.35
C GLY A 146 -2.45 -18.04 18.94
N LYS A 147 -1.74 -18.91 18.22
CA LYS A 147 -0.43 -19.41 18.59
C LYS A 147 0.71 -18.43 18.28
N TYR A 148 0.56 -17.63 17.20
CA TYR A 148 1.63 -16.78 16.68
C TYR A 148 1.37 -15.29 16.91
N ILE A 149 0.77 -14.93 18.03
CA ILE A 149 0.37 -13.55 18.34
C ILE A 149 1.56 -12.59 18.50
N GLN A 150 2.77 -13.08 18.75
CA GLN A 150 3.99 -12.28 18.80
C GLN A 150 4.38 -11.73 17.41
N LEU A 151 3.93 -12.39 16.34
CA LEU A 151 4.14 -11.99 14.96
C LEU A 151 2.78 -11.65 14.34
N HIS A 152 2.33 -10.41 14.50
CA HIS A 152 1.02 -9.95 14.04
C HIS A 152 0.78 -10.19 12.54
N ASP A 153 1.84 -10.16 11.73
CA ASP A 153 1.78 -10.43 10.29
C ASP A 153 1.27 -11.83 9.95
N ALA A 154 1.43 -12.80 10.86
CA ALA A 154 0.89 -14.15 10.67
C ALA A 154 -0.65 -14.16 10.55
N TYR A 155 -1.32 -13.15 11.09
CA TYR A 155 -2.77 -13.01 11.10
C TYR A 155 -3.29 -11.78 10.34
N ILE A 156 -2.47 -11.15 9.50
CA ILE A 156 -2.82 -9.90 8.83
C ILE A 156 -4.14 -10.02 8.03
N SER A 157 -4.33 -11.11 7.29
CA SER A 157 -5.55 -11.35 6.51
C SER A 157 -6.79 -11.53 7.38
N VAL A 158 -6.63 -12.15 8.55
CA VAL A 158 -7.72 -12.33 9.53
C VAL A 158 -8.10 -10.98 10.13
N VAL A 159 -7.11 -10.17 10.52
CA VAL A 159 -7.34 -8.82 11.05
C VAL A 159 -8.03 -7.94 10.02
N GLU A 160 -7.56 -7.95 8.77
CA GLU A 160 -8.18 -7.18 7.70
C GLU A 160 -9.63 -7.65 7.42
N ALA A 161 -9.89 -8.95 7.42
CA ALA A 161 -11.24 -9.49 7.28
C ALA A 161 -12.18 -9.01 8.41
N LEU A 162 -11.69 -8.99 9.66
CA LEU A 162 -12.46 -8.46 10.80
C LEU A 162 -12.73 -6.96 10.67
N LYS A 163 -11.75 -6.18 10.23
CA LYS A 163 -11.92 -4.75 9.97
C LYS A 163 -12.94 -4.49 8.86
N HIS A 164 -12.87 -5.23 7.74
CA HIS A 164 -13.87 -5.14 6.67
C HIS A 164 -15.29 -5.47 7.16
N GLY A 165 -15.43 -6.53 7.97
CA GLY A 165 -16.68 -6.84 8.64
C GLY A 165 -17.16 -5.70 9.54
N GLY A 166 -16.23 -5.04 10.22
CA GLY A 166 -16.48 -3.85 11.02
C GLY A 166 -17.03 -2.69 10.18
N VAL A 167 -16.40 -2.38 9.06
CA VAL A 167 -16.84 -1.31 8.14
C VAL A 167 -18.27 -1.54 7.67
N TYR A 168 -18.58 -2.76 7.24
CA TYR A 168 -19.93 -3.14 6.82
C TYR A 168 -20.98 -2.92 7.94
N ASN A 169 -20.59 -3.12 9.20
CA ASN A 169 -21.47 -2.96 10.37
C ASN A 169 -21.33 -1.59 11.07
N SER A 170 -20.60 -0.64 10.47
CA SER A 170 -20.29 0.68 11.03
C SER A 170 -19.59 0.61 12.40
N CYS A 171 -18.72 -0.38 12.57
CA CYS A 171 -17.97 -0.65 13.78
C CYS A 171 -16.47 -0.43 13.59
N ASP A 172 -15.84 0.27 14.54
CA ASP A 172 -14.40 0.23 14.74
C ASP A 172 -14.04 -1.05 15.51
N VAL A 173 -13.26 -1.92 14.90
CA VAL A 173 -12.89 -3.22 15.45
C VAL A 173 -11.51 -3.15 16.08
N THR A 174 -11.43 -3.24 17.39
CA THR A 174 -10.19 -3.39 18.13
C THR A 174 -9.86 -4.88 18.30
N ILE A 175 -8.63 -5.29 17.97
CA ILE A 175 -8.19 -6.68 18.16
C ILE A 175 -7.49 -6.81 19.51
N LYS A 176 -8.01 -7.71 20.36
CA LYS A 176 -7.36 -8.16 21.59
C LYS A 176 -6.59 -9.43 21.28
N TRP A 177 -5.27 -9.34 21.28
CA TRP A 177 -4.38 -10.46 21.00
C TRP A 177 -4.24 -11.35 22.22
N ILE A 178 -4.57 -12.62 22.13
CA ILE A 178 -4.49 -13.59 23.24
C ILE A 178 -3.69 -14.80 22.77
N ASP A 179 -2.63 -15.12 23.53
CA ASP A 179 -1.88 -16.36 23.30
C ASP A 179 -2.72 -17.56 23.69
N SER A 180 -2.93 -18.47 22.75
CA SER A 180 -3.74 -19.67 22.96
C SER A 180 -3.17 -20.58 24.08
N GLU A 181 -1.86 -20.51 24.34
CA GLU A 181 -1.21 -21.30 25.38
C GLU A 181 -1.49 -20.76 26.81
N THR A 182 -1.94 -19.50 26.92
CA THR A 182 -2.30 -18.86 28.20
C THR A 182 -3.75 -19.08 28.60
N VAL A 183 -4.58 -19.58 27.68
CA VAL A 183 -6.01 -19.80 27.92
C VAL A 183 -6.23 -21.17 28.54
N THR A 184 -6.61 -21.17 29.81
CA THR A 184 -6.99 -22.36 30.57
C THR A 184 -8.42 -22.19 31.09
N PRO A 185 -9.07 -23.23 31.63
CA PRO A 185 -10.39 -23.07 32.26
C PRO A 185 -10.41 -22.02 33.38
N GLU A 186 -9.29 -21.82 34.06
CA GLU A 186 -9.17 -20.86 35.18
C GLU A 186 -8.94 -19.43 34.70
N THR A 187 -8.33 -19.23 33.53
CA THR A 187 -7.97 -17.89 32.98
C THR A 187 -8.94 -17.39 31.93
N ALA A 188 -9.74 -18.27 31.34
CA ALA A 188 -10.60 -17.94 30.18
C ALA A 188 -11.60 -16.81 30.51
N ASP A 189 -12.28 -16.88 31.66
CA ASP A 189 -13.26 -15.88 32.04
C ASP A 189 -12.63 -14.49 32.21
N GLU A 190 -11.45 -14.41 32.81
CA GLU A 190 -10.74 -13.15 32.98
C GLU A 190 -10.26 -12.58 31.63
N LEU A 191 -9.61 -13.44 30.81
CA LEU A 191 -9.03 -13.02 29.52
C LEU A 191 -10.09 -12.61 28.50
N LEU A 192 -11.29 -13.14 28.56
CA LEU A 192 -12.35 -12.96 27.56
C LEU A 192 -13.53 -12.09 28.05
N SER A 193 -13.49 -11.58 29.29
CA SER A 193 -14.59 -10.86 29.92
C SER A 193 -14.98 -9.54 29.23
N ASP A 194 -14.02 -8.87 28.58
CA ASP A 194 -14.15 -7.53 28.00
C ASP A 194 -14.28 -7.54 26.47
N VAL A 195 -14.51 -8.70 25.84
CA VAL A 195 -14.61 -8.80 24.40
C VAL A 195 -16.05 -9.05 23.93
N SER A 196 -16.37 -8.52 22.76
CA SER A 196 -17.68 -8.69 22.11
C SER A 196 -17.73 -9.96 21.23
N GLY A 197 -16.60 -10.54 20.91
CA GLY A 197 -16.49 -11.74 20.11
C GLY A 197 -15.12 -12.38 20.25
N ILE A 198 -15.06 -13.66 19.91
CA ILE A 198 -13.84 -14.47 19.97
C ILE A 198 -13.63 -15.11 18.61
N LEU A 199 -12.40 -15.01 18.07
CA LEU A 199 -12.00 -15.69 16.87
C LEU A 199 -10.75 -16.52 17.16
N VAL A 200 -10.84 -17.81 16.85
CA VAL A 200 -9.72 -18.75 16.94
C VAL A 200 -9.37 -19.15 15.51
N PRO A 201 -8.34 -18.56 14.90
CA PRO A 201 -7.93 -18.90 13.55
C PRO A 201 -7.26 -20.28 13.51
N GLY A 202 -7.15 -20.86 12.31
CA GLY A 202 -6.35 -22.05 12.10
C GLY A 202 -4.91 -21.86 12.57
N GLY A 203 -4.33 -22.89 13.16
CA GLY A 203 -2.92 -22.96 13.55
C GLY A 203 -2.27 -24.19 12.92
N PHE A 204 -0.96 -24.13 12.71
CA PHE A 204 -0.16 -25.24 12.18
C PHE A 204 0.68 -25.86 13.28
#